data_24575ccd8d2ce1ff5effa9706d1729ba
#
_entry.id   24575ccd8d2ce1ff5effa9706d1729ba
#
_cell.length_a   1.000
_cell.length_b   1.000
_cell.length_c   1.000
_cell.angle_alpha   90.00
_cell.angle_beta   90.00
_cell.angle_gamma   90.00
#
_symmetry.space_group_name_H-M   'P 1'
#
loop_
_entity.id
_entity.type
_entity.pdbx_description
1 polymer ?
#
loop_
_entity_poly.entity_id
_entity_poly.type
_entity_poly.pdbx_seq_one_letter_code
_entity_poly.pdbx_strand_id
1 'polypeptide(L)'
;FGLKDVHYDGESIYKEVLNSVSGSIVGDVYVNDFRKITGTGFDIKAGVILRPFENSPFRVGLSVASPTWYDLTASNETRLVNNTSVAGLAKDANSSAAYSYKVYTPWKFGLSLGHTIGKNVALGAVYEYSDYSGLDSRTNDDGAYYDIYTDSYYTSSHSDETMNEHTKQTLKGVSTLKLGAEVKVSPEVSLRAAYNY
;
A
#
# COMPACT_ATOMS: atom_id res chain seq x y z
N PHE A 1 16.45 -8.34 -3.29
CA PHE A 1 15.88 -7.41 -2.32
C PHE A 1 15.14 -6.28 -3.04
N GLY A 2 14.16 -5.70 -2.39
CA GLY A 2 13.38 -4.58 -2.91
C GLY A 2 13.41 -3.41 -1.92
N LEU A 3 13.71 -2.21 -2.44
CA LEU A 3 13.49 -0.96 -1.72
C LEU A 3 12.19 -0.36 -2.23
N LYS A 4 11.40 0.19 -1.32
CA LYS A 4 10.12 0.84 -1.59
C LYS A 4 10.20 2.27 -1.13
N ASP A 5 9.71 3.18 -1.94
CA ASP A 5 9.42 4.55 -1.57
C ASP A 5 7.92 4.75 -1.54
N VAL A 6 7.41 5.35 -0.47
CA VAL A 6 5.99 5.60 -0.26
C VAL A 6 5.77 7.10 -0.21
N HIS A 7 4.94 7.57 -1.11
CA HIS A 7 4.50 8.94 -1.13
C HIS A 7 3.01 8.99 -1.48
N TYR A 8 2.22 9.55 -0.59
CA TYR A 8 0.79 9.76 -0.77
C TYR A 8 0.44 11.16 -0.31
N ASP A 9 -0.21 11.92 -1.17
CA ASP A 9 -0.82 13.20 -0.86
C ASP A 9 -2.30 13.12 -1.21
N GLY A 10 -3.15 13.49 -0.27
CA GLY A 10 -4.60 13.53 -0.42
C GLY A 10 -5.17 14.82 0.10
N GLU A 11 -6.10 15.40 -0.61
CA GLU A 11 -6.87 16.57 -0.20
C GLU A 11 -8.35 16.28 -0.33
N SER A 12 -9.10 16.64 0.69
CA SER A 12 -10.57 16.60 0.68
C SER A 12 -11.11 17.97 1.04
N ILE A 13 -12.01 18.49 0.22
CA ILE A 13 -12.62 19.80 0.42
C ILE A 13 -14.11 19.60 0.62
N TYR A 14 -14.62 20.04 1.76
CA TYR A 14 -16.03 20.06 2.07
C TYR A 14 -16.50 21.51 2.15
N LYS A 15 -17.64 21.79 1.52
CA LYS A 15 -18.26 23.11 1.55
C LYS A 15 -19.69 22.99 2.05
N GLU A 16 -20.04 23.79 3.04
CA GLU A 16 -21.39 23.94 3.52
C GLU A 16 -21.84 25.40 3.41
N VAL A 17 -23.10 25.60 3.01
CA VAL A 17 -23.72 26.93 2.93
C VAL A 17 -24.55 27.16 4.18
N LEU A 18 -24.29 28.27 4.86
CA LEU A 18 -25.00 28.68 6.05
C LEU A 18 -26.20 29.52 5.69
N ASN A 19 -27.38 29.11 6.16
CA ASN A 19 -28.62 29.84 5.97
C ASN A 19 -29.11 30.43 7.29
N SER A 20 -29.69 31.64 7.23
CA SER A 20 -30.43 32.20 8.36
C SER A 20 -31.73 31.43 8.58
N VAL A 21 -32.40 31.66 9.71
CA VAL A 21 -33.74 31.13 10.01
C VAL A 21 -34.78 31.56 8.96
N SER A 22 -34.57 32.69 8.34
CA SER A 22 -35.42 33.20 7.24
C SER A 22 -35.07 32.61 5.86
N GLY A 23 -34.09 31.72 5.77
CA GLY A 23 -33.65 31.07 4.55
C GLY A 23 -32.66 31.84 3.68
N SER A 24 -32.24 33.05 4.12
CA SER A 24 -31.20 33.80 3.41
C SER A 24 -29.82 33.23 3.65
N ILE A 25 -28.97 33.15 2.62
CA ILE A 25 -27.59 32.75 2.74
C ILE A 25 -26.81 33.79 3.55
N VAL A 26 -26.17 33.37 4.63
CA VAL A 26 -25.38 34.24 5.53
C VAL A 26 -23.89 33.94 5.48
N GLY A 27 -23.48 32.97 4.69
CA GLY A 27 -22.08 32.62 4.48
C GLY A 27 -21.87 31.19 4.02
N ASP A 28 -20.62 30.78 4.05
CA ASP A 28 -20.21 29.41 3.80
C ASP A 28 -19.05 28.98 4.70
N VAL A 29 -18.91 27.69 4.91
CA VAL A 29 -17.81 27.07 5.65
C VAL A 29 -17.12 26.09 4.73
N TYR A 30 -15.80 26.18 4.68
CA TYR A 30 -14.93 25.21 4.01
C TYR A 30 -14.14 24.45 5.05
N VAL A 31 -14.09 23.14 4.89
CA VAL A 31 -13.16 22.28 5.60
C VAL A 31 -12.23 21.66 4.58
N ASN A 32 -10.96 22.01 4.67
CA ASN A 32 -9.90 21.40 3.87
C ASN A 32 -9.13 20.42 4.75
N ASP A 33 -9.10 19.16 4.33
CA ASP A 33 -8.44 18.08 5.06
C ASP A 33 -7.31 17.54 4.17
N PHE A 34 -6.08 17.79 4.60
CA PHE A 34 -4.86 17.36 3.92
C PHE A 34 -4.29 16.16 4.63
N ARG A 35 -3.93 15.13 3.86
CA ARG A 35 -3.28 13.93 4.36
C ARG A 35 -2.04 13.64 3.53
N LYS A 36 -0.93 13.43 4.20
CA LYS A 36 0.32 13.05 3.58
C LYS A 36 0.91 11.84 4.28
N ILE A 37 1.30 10.83 3.52
CA ILE A 37 2.02 9.68 4.03
C ILE A 37 3.33 9.57 3.24
N THR A 38 4.43 9.54 3.96
CA THR A 38 5.77 9.35 3.37
C THR A 38 6.51 8.29 4.14
N GLY A 39 7.43 7.61 3.49
CA GLY A 39 8.30 6.65 4.16
C GLY A 39 8.95 5.69 3.19
N THR A 40 9.61 4.72 3.76
CA THR A 40 10.37 3.70 2.99
C THR A 40 9.99 2.31 3.44
N GLY A 41 10.27 1.33 2.60
CA GLY A 41 10.10 -0.07 2.93
C GLY A 41 11.17 -0.94 2.31
N PHE A 42 11.36 -2.11 2.90
CA PHE A 42 12.31 -3.10 2.45
C PHE A 42 11.69 -4.49 2.41
N ASP A 43 11.97 -5.26 1.38
CA ASP A 43 11.60 -6.68 1.28
C ASP A 43 12.71 -7.53 0.65
N ILE A 44 12.62 -8.84 0.86
CA ILE A 44 13.49 -9.84 0.25
C ILE A 44 12.62 -10.80 -0.55
N LYS A 45 13.06 -11.11 -1.78
CA LYS A 45 12.39 -12.07 -2.65
C LYS A 45 13.36 -13.14 -3.10
N ALA A 46 12.88 -14.38 -3.11
CA ALA A 46 13.61 -15.51 -3.65
C ALA A 46 12.70 -16.33 -4.55
N GLY A 47 13.29 -16.99 -5.52
CA GLY A 47 12.54 -17.87 -6.41
C GLY A 47 13.44 -18.86 -7.12
N VAL A 48 12.83 -19.96 -7.57
CA VAL A 48 13.50 -21.02 -8.32
C VAL A 48 12.63 -21.39 -9.52
N ILE A 49 13.25 -21.66 -10.66
CA ILE A 49 12.60 -22.15 -11.86
C ILE A 49 13.16 -23.55 -12.14
N LEU A 50 12.26 -24.51 -12.25
CA LEU A 50 12.56 -25.91 -12.51
C LEU A 50 12.11 -26.28 -13.93
N ARG A 51 12.88 -27.18 -14.56
CA ARG A 51 12.51 -27.89 -15.78
C ARG A 51 12.29 -29.35 -15.42
N PRO A 52 11.05 -29.78 -15.12
CA PRO A 52 10.81 -31.14 -14.64
C PRO A 52 11.02 -32.21 -15.72
N PHE A 53 11.04 -31.81 -17.00
CA PHE A 53 11.22 -32.74 -18.14
C PHE A 53 12.33 -32.22 -19.06
N GLU A 54 13.37 -33.01 -19.29
CA GLU A 54 14.55 -32.60 -20.07
C GLU A 54 14.24 -32.19 -21.52
N ASN A 55 13.32 -32.88 -22.16
CA ASN A 55 12.95 -32.65 -23.57
C ASN A 55 11.69 -31.77 -23.73
N SER A 56 11.21 -31.16 -22.64
CA SER A 56 10.03 -30.29 -22.66
C SER A 56 10.39 -28.85 -22.38
N PRO A 57 9.80 -27.88 -23.08
CA PRO A 57 9.94 -26.46 -22.75
C PRO A 57 9.13 -26.06 -21.50
N PHE A 58 8.43 -27.00 -20.85
CA PHE A 58 7.66 -26.75 -19.65
C PHE A 58 8.54 -26.33 -18.48
N ARG A 59 8.09 -25.31 -17.76
CA ARG A 59 8.80 -24.74 -16.60
C ARG A 59 7.82 -24.52 -15.47
N VAL A 60 8.29 -24.77 -14.26
CA VAL A 60 7.58 -24.50 -13.01
C VAL A 60 8.43 -23.55 -12.19
N GLY A 61 7.87 -22.44 -11.77
CA GLY A 61 8.54 -21.49 -10.88
C GLY A 61 7.85 -21.45 -9.54
N LEU A 62 8.67 -21.38 -8.48
CA LEU A 62 8.24 -21.14 -7.12
C LEU A 62 8.88 -19.83 -6.66
N SER A 63 8.12 -18.98 -6.00
CA SER A 63 8.62 -17.74 -5.44
C SER A 63 8.07 -17.48 -4.05
N VAL A 64 8.88 -16.83 -3.24
CA VAL A 64 8.51 -16.36 -1.92
C VAL A 64 9.02 -14.92 -1.75
N ALA A 65 8.17 -14.07 -1.20
CA ALA A 65 8.57 -12.74 -0.76
C ALA A 65 8.35 -12.61 0.75
N SER A 66 9.34 -12.06 1.43
CA SER A 66 9.22 -11.73 2.85
C SER A 66 8.13 -10.66 3.07
N PRO A 67 7.72 -10.43 4.32
CA PRO A 67 7.07 -9.18 4.66
C PRO A 67 7.84 -7.98 4.11
N THR A 68 7.12 -6.96 3.68
CA THR A 68 7.73 -5.64 3.47
C THR A 68 7.66 -4.89 4.79
N TRP A 69 8.79 -4.51 5.31
CA TRP A 69 8.92 -3.72 6.52
C TRP A 69 8.88 -2.25 6.13
N TYR A 70 7.74 -1.62 6.35
CA TYR A 70 7.55 -0.19 6.10
C TYR A 70 7.80 0.62 7.36
N ASP A 71 8.50 1.75 7.20
CA ASP A 71 8.61 2.82 8.17
C ASP A 71 7.98 4.08 7.56
N LEU A 72 6.89 4.53 8.16
CA LEU A 72 5.98 5.50 7.57
C LEU A 72 5.75 6.66 8.53
N THR A 73 5.58 7.86 7.98
CA THR A 73 5.12 9.04 8.70
C THR A 73 3.85 9.55 8.03
N ALA A 74 2.78 9.66 8.82
CA ALA A 74 1.54 10.30 8.41
C ALA A 74 1.48 11.71 8.99
N SER A 75 1.13 12.68 8.14
CA SER A 75 0.87 14.07 8.52
C SER A 75 -0.53 14.43 8.08
N ASN A 76 -1.31 14.97 8.99
CA ASN A 76 -2.67 15.42 8.73
C ASN A 76 -2.74 16.90 9.07
N GLU A 77 -3.41 17.69 8.25
CA GLU A 77 -3.73 19.10 8.51
C GLU A 77 -5.19 19.32 8.14
N THR A 78 -5.97 19.79 9.08
CA THR A 78 -7.37 20.15 8.85
C THR A 78 -7.51 21.66 9.06
N ARG A 79 -7.95 22.36 8.02
CA ARG A 79 -8.21 23.80 8.04
C ARG A 79 -9.68 24.07 7.84
N LEU A 80 -10.28 24.78 8.78
CA LEU A 80 -11.64 25.29 8.70
C LEU A 80 -11.60 26.78 8.42
N VAL A 81 -12.26 27.19 7.34
CA VAL A 81 -12.45 28.61 6.98
C VAL A 81 -13.94 28.91 7.02
N ASN A 82 -14.32 29.85 7.88
CA ASN A 82 -15.70 30.24 8.06
C ASN A 82 -15.94 31.67 7.52
N ASN A 83 -16.57 31.76 6.36
CA ASN A 83 -16.89 32.99 5.65
C ASN A 83 -18.34 33.41 5.95
N THR A 84 -18.70 33.65 7.21
CA THR A 84 -20.02 34.14 7.56
C THR A 84 -20.05 35.67 7.65
N SER A 85 -21.16 36.27 7.21
CA SER A 85 -21.44 37.69 7.39
C SER A 85 -21.93 38.04 8.82
N VAL A 86 -22.19 37.04 9.65
CA VAL A 86 -22.67 37.24 11.02
C VAL A 86 -21.49 37.64 11.93
N ALA A 87 -21.58 38.84 12.50
CA ALA A 87 -20.53 39.37 13.35
C ALA A 87 -20.23 38.42 14.54
N GLY A 88 -18.94 38.17 14.79
CA GLY A 88 -18.44 37.32 15.86
C GLY A 88 -18.44 35.81 15.59
N LEU A 89 -19.00 35.36 14.46
CA LEU A 89 -18.99 33.95 14.07
C LEU A 89 -17.95 33.61 13.01
N ALA A 90 -17.40 34.61 12.30
CA ALA A 90 -16.34 34.42 11.33
C ALA A 90 -15.03 34.08 12.06
N LYS A 91 -14.67 32.82 12.15
CA LYS A 91 -13.41 32.34 12.75
C LYS A 91 -12.86 31.19 11.93
N ASP A 92 -11.58 31.30 11.61
CA ASP A 92 -10.79 30.21 11.05
C ASP A 92 -10.20 29.36 12.18
N ALA A 93 -10.05 28.09 11.93
CA ALA A 93 -9.36 27.17 12.81
C ALA A 93 -8.48 26.24 11.97
N ASN A 94 -7.35 25.86 12.53
CA ASN A 94 -6.52 24.82 11.96
C ASN A 94 -6.06 23.84 13.04
N SER A 95 -5.84 22.60 12.63
CA SER A 95 -5.25 21.57 13.47
C SER A 95 -4.30 20.77 12.62
N SER A 96 -3.14 20.46 13.13
CA SER A 96 -2.18 19.57 12.46
C SER A 96 -1.65 18.53 13.43
N ALA A 97 -1.41 17.34 12.90
CA ALA A 97 -0.79 16.24 13.64
C ALA A 97 0.13 15.47 12.71
N ALA A 98 1.23 14.99 13.25
CA ALA A 98 2.13 14.05 12.55
C ALA A 98 2.51 12.94 13.52
N TYR A 99 2.55 11.71 13.00
CA TYR A 99 2.98 10.55 13.77
C TYR A 99 3.67 9.54 12.86
N SER A 100 4.64 8.84 13.42
CA SER A 100 5.38 7.78 12.74
C SER A 100 4.91 6.41 13.22
N TYR A 101 4.82 5.48 12.29
CA TYR A 101 4.36 4.11 12.55
C TYR A 101 5.02 3.14 11.59
N LYS A 102 4.96 1.84 11.90
CA LYS A 102 5.49 0.80 11.01
C LYS A 102 4.37 -0.13 10.57
N VAL A 103 4.50 -0.65 9.36
CA VAL A 103 3.57 -1.64 8.82
C VAL A 103 4.38 -2.78 8.22
N TYR A 104 4.14 -4.00 8.71
CA TYR A 104 4.73 -5.20 8.17
C TYR A 104 3.68 -5.98 7.41
N THR A 105 3.90 -6.11 6.09
CA THR A 105 2.97 -6.87 5.25
C THR A 105 3.15 -8.37 5.46
N PRO A 106 2.15 -9.20 5.12
CA PRO A 106 2.32 -10.64 5.19
C PRO A 106 3.29 -11.18 4.13
N TRP A 107 3.71 -12.42 4.31
CA TRP A 107 4.44 -13.20 3.32
C TRP A 107 3.62 -13.36 2.03
N LYS A 108 4.31 -13.43 0.89
CA LYS A 108 3.69 -13.74 -0.41
C LYS A 108 4.33 -14.98 -0.98
N PHE A 109 3.49 -15.88 -1.49
CA PHE A 109 3.89 -17.11 -2.13
C PHE A 109 3.41 -17.10 -3.57
N GLY A 110 4.26 -17.53 -4.49
CA GLY A 110 3.94 -17.59 -5.90
C GLY A 110 4.28 -18.93 -6.52
N LEU A 111 3.37 -19.43 -7.34
CA LEU A 111 3.55 -20.57 -8.23
C LEU A 111 3.39 -20.08 -9.66
N SER A 112 4.33 -20.39 -10.53
CA SER A 112 4.24 -20.05 -11.95
C SER A 112 4.44 -21.26 -12.83
N LEU A 113 3.70 -21.29 -13.93
CA LEU A 113 3.81 -22.29 -14.99
C LEU A 113 4.10 -21.59 -16.30
N GLY A 114 5.05 -22.10 -17.05
CA GLY A 114 5.40 -21.60 -18.37
C GLY A 114 5.56 -22.73 -19.37
N HIS A 115 5.05 -22.53 -20.59
CA HIS A 115 5.20 -23.48 -21.67
C HIS A 115 5.33 -22.77 -23.01
N THR A 116 6.20 -23.29 -23.90
CA THR A 116 6.28 -22.83 -25.29
C THR A 116 5.82 -23.91 -26.23
N ILE A 117 5.02 -23.55 -27.22
CA ILE A 117 4.55 -24.47 -28.27
C ILE A 117 5.28 -24.08 -29.55
N GLY A 118 6.17 -24.97 -29.99
CA GLY A 118 7.05 -24.68 -31.09
C GLY A 118 7.94 -23.44 -30.82
N LYS A 119 8.12 -22.63 -31.87
CA LYS A 119 8.94 -21.40 -31.81
C LYS A 119 8.10 -20.11 -31.69
N ASN A 120 6.78 -20.24 -31.79
CA ASN A 120 5.89 -19.12 -32.06
C ASN A 120 4.91 -18.82 -30.93
N VAL A 121 4.64 -19.76 -30.02
CA VAL A 121 3.65 -19.54 -28.96
C VAL A 121 4.29 -19.72 -27.59
N ALA A 122 4.07 -18.77 -26.68
CA ALA A 122 4.42 -18.89 -25.27
C ALA A 122 3.17 -18.69 -24.43
N LEU A 123 3.00 -19.55 -23.44
CA LEU A 123 1.91 -19.51 -22.47
C LEU A 123 2.48 -19.40 -21.06
N GLY A 124 1.84 -18.64 -20.22
CA GLY A 124 2.22 -18.47 -18.82
C GLY A 124 1.01 -18.35 -17.91
N ALA A 125 1.14 -18.94 -16.74
CA ALA A 125 0.19 -18.76 -15.64
C ALA A 125 0.95 -18.49 -14.36
N VAL A 126 0.47 -17.56 -13.53
CA VAL A 126 1.04 -17.26 -12.22
C VAL A 126 -0.10 -17.22 -11.22
N TYR A 127 0.05 -17.96 -10.13
CA TYR A 127 -0.81 -17.89 -8.96
C TYR A 127 0.00 -17.29 -7.80
N GLU A 128 -0.54 -16.24 -7.18
CA GLU A 128 0.06 -15.60 -6.01
C GLU A 128 -0.94 -15.64 -4.84
N TYR A 129 -0.43 -15.90 -3.65
CA TYR A 129 -1.22 -15.91 -2.42
C TYR A 129 -0.52 -15.10 -1.33
N SER A 130 -1.32 -14.30 -0.63
CA SER A 130 -0.87 -13.54 0.54
C SER A 130 -2.04 -13.39 1.52
N ASP A 131 -1.82 -13.70 2.79
CA ASP A 131 -2.86 -13.56 3.81
C ASP A 131 -2.73 -12.22 4.55
N TYR A 132 -3.52 -11.23 4.12
CA TYR A 132 -3.50 -9.89 4.69
C TYR A 132 -4.10 -9.80 6.11
N SER A 133 -4.72 -10.86 6.63
CA SER A 133 -5.09 -10.92 8.04
C SER A 133 -3.86 -10.92 8.97
N GLY A 134 -2.70 -11.30 8.44
CA GLY A 134 -1.42 -11.28 9.14
C GLY A 134 -0.62 -9.96 8.98
N LEU A 135 -1.23 -8.88 8.50
CA LEU A 135 -0.59 -7.57 8.48
C LEU A 135 -0.40 -7.07 9.92
N ASP A 136 0.81 -6.61 10.26
CA ASP A 136 1.17 -6.12 11.59
C ASP A 136 1.40 -4.59 11.53
N SER A 137 0.46 -3.85 12.08
CA SER A 137 0.58 -2.42 12.35
C SER A 137 1.27 -2.22 13.68
N ARG A 138 2.24 -1.32 13.72
CA ARG A 138 3.07 -1.07 14.89
C ARG A 138 3.17 0.42 15.18
N THR A 139 3.07 0.78 16.43
CA THR A 139 3.34 2.14 16.92
C THR A 139 4.77 2.25 17.40
N ASN A 140 5.39 3.39 17.14
CA ASN A 140 6.71 3.69 17.70
C ASN A 140 6.53 4.04 19.18
N ASP A 141 7.45 3.54 20.00
CA ASP A 141 7.50 3.91 21.41
C ASP A 141 7.93 5.38 21.57
N ASP A 142 7.42 6.05 22.58
CA ASP A 142 7.84 7.40 22.92
C ASP A 142 9.28 7.38 23.43
N GLY A 143 10.15 8.06 22.71
CA GLY A 143 11.56 8.22 23.06
C GLY A 143 12.50 7.26 22.33
N ALA A 144 13.68 7.76 22.02
CA ALA A 144 14.80 6.97 21.56
C ALA A 144 15.67 6.57 22.75
N TYR A 145 16.06 5.31 22.83
CA TYR A 145 17.08 4.91 23.79
C TYR A 145 18.46 4.91 23.12
N TYR A 146 19.45 5.33 23.88
CA TYR A 146 20.83 5.37 23.45
C TYR A 146 21.55 4.07 23.81
N ASP A 147 22.12 3.42 22.80
CA ASP A 147 22.93 2.23 22.96
C ASP A 147 24.41 2.63 23.00
N ILE A 148 25.02 2.47 24.15
CA ILE A 148 26.43 2.80 24.38
C ILE A 148 27.40 1.94 23.58
N TYR A 149 27.00 0.74 23.16
CA TYR A 149 27.88 -0.17 22.42
C TYR A 149 27.93 0.15 20.93
N THR A 150 26.86 0.69 20.39
CA THR A 150 26.79 1.03 18.96
C THR A 150 26.88 2.53 18.70
N ASP A 151 26.96 3.35 19.77
CA ASP A 151 26.97 4.82 19.71
C ASP A 151 25.81 5.38 18.88
N SER A 152 24.64 4.79 19.07
CA SER A 152 23.45 5.09 18.23
C SER A 152 22.17 5.17 19.06
N TYR A 153 21.25 5.99 18.58
CA TYR A 153 19.90 6.05 19.12
C TYR A 153 18.97 5.10 18.36
N TYR A 154 18.21 4.32 19.11
CA TYR A 154 17.22 3.40 18.56
C TYR A 154 15.83 3.78 19.07
N THR A 155 14.86 3.75 18.16
CA THR A 155 13.45 3.78 18.50
C THR A 155 12.90 2.36 18.45
N SER A 156 12.31 1.89 19.54
CA SER A 156 11.57 0.65 19.55
C SER A 156 10.14 0.86 19.03
N SER A 157 9.49 -0.22 18.66
CA SER A 157 8.09 -0.22 18.26
C SER A 157 7.41 -1.49 18.76
N HIS A 158 6.16 -1.39 19.15
CA HIS A 158 5.33 -2.52 19.56
C HIS A 158 4.14 -2.69 18.62
N SER A 159 3.61 -3.91 18.54
CA SER A 159 2.41 -4.18 17.75
C SER A 159 1.21 -3.42 18.32
N ASP A 160 0.45 -2.76 17.47
CA ASP A 160 -0.85 -2.18 17.82
C ASP A 160 -1.89 -3.31 17.84
N GLU A 161 -2.10 -3.87 19.03
CA GLU A 161 -2.99 -5.03 19.21
C GLU A 161 -4.41 -4.73 18.76
N THR A 162 -4.92 -3.53 19.02
CA THR A 162 -6.29 -3.13 18.66
C THR A 162 -6.46 -3.06 17.14
N MET A 163 -5.52 -2.40 16.46
CA MET A 163 -5.52 -2.31 15.00
C MET A 163 -5.35 -3.67 14.35
N ASN A 164 -4.45 -4.49 14.88
CA ASN A 164 -4.15 -5.81 14.33
C ASN A 164 -5.31 -6.79 14.53
N GLU A 165 -6.03 -6.72 15.66
CA GLU A 165 -7.24 -7.52 15.86
C GLU A 165 -8.34 -7.11 14.87
N HIS A 166 -8.57 -5.82 14.67
CA HIS A 166 -9.51 -5.33 13.66
C HIS A 166 -9.09 -5.76 12.24
N THR A 167 -7.79 -5.75 11.94
CA THR A 167 -7.23 -6.23 10.68
C THR A 167 -7.55 -7.70 10.44
N LYS A 168 -7.36 -8.58 11.44
CA LYS A 168 -7.70 -10.01 11.35
C LYS A 168 -9.18 -10.25 11.08
N GLN A 169 -10.04 -9.43 11.65
CA GLN A 169 -11.50 -9.57 11.47
C GLN A 169 -11.94 -9.08 10.08
N THR A 170 -11.26 -8.10 9.51
CA THR A 170 -11.66 -7.40 8.29
C THR A 170 -10.95 -7.92 7.04
N LEU A 171 -9.64 -8.12 7.12
CA LEU A 171 -8.82 -8.56 5.98
C LEU A 171 -8.71 -10.08 5.94
N LYS A 172 -8.52 -10.62 4.74
CA LYS A 172 -8.43 -12.05 4.46
C LYS A 172 -7.28 -12.36 3.51
N GLY A 173 -7.06 -13.63 3.28
CA GLY A 173 -6.18 -14.12 2.24
C GLY A 173 -6.63 -13.67 0.85
N VAL A 174 -5.69 -13.19 0.06
CA VAL A 174 -5.89 -12.74 -1.31
C VAL A 174 -5.17 -13.71 -2.24
N SER A 175 -5.92 -14.25 -3.19
CA SER A 175 -5.41 -15.07 -4.28
C SER A 175 -5.45 -14.26 -5.57
N THR A 176 -4.36 -14.23 -6.30
CA THR A 176 -4.27 -13.57 -7.60
C THR A 176 -3.86 -14.59 -8.66
N LEU A 177 -4.65 -14.69 -9.73
CA LEU A 177 -4.35 -15.51 -10.88
C LEU A 177 -4.04 -14.62 -12.09
N LYS A 178 -2.85 -14.78 -12.66
CA LYS A 178 -2.41 -14.07 -13.86
C LYS A 178 -2.20 -15.10 -14.98
N LEU A 179 -2.82 -14.88 -16.13
CA LEU A 179 -2.66 -15.69 -17.32
C LEU A 179 -2.08 -14.82 -18.42
N GLY A 180 -1.16 -15.36 -19.19
CA GLY A 180 -0.53 -14.67 -20.31
C GLY A 180 -0.30 -15.58 -21.49
N ALA A 181 -0.45 -15.02 -22.68
CA ALA A 181 -0.12 -15.67 -23.93
C ALA A 181 0.61 -14.70 -24.86
N GLU A 182 1.62 -15.22 -25.56
CA GLU A 182 2.31 -14.52 -26.63
C GLU A 182 2.30 -15.39 -27.88
N VAL A 183 1.97 -14.79 -29.01
CA VAL A 183 2.04 -15.42 -30.34
C VAL A 183 2.92 -14.59 -31.24
N LYS A 184 4.02 -15.16 -31.69
CA LYS A 184 4.90 -14.57 -32.68
C LYS A 184 4.33 -14.81 -34.09
N VAL A 185 3.81 -13.74 -34.71
CA VAL A 185 3.14 -13.80 -36.02
C VAL A 185 4.18 -13.71 -37.12
N SER A 186 5.20 -12.89 -36.97
CA SER A 186 6.36 -12.75 -37.87
C SER A 186 7.66 -12.54 -37.07
N PRO A 187 8.84 -12.52 -37.69
CA PRO A 187 10.09 -12.23 -37.00
C PRO A 187 10.05 -10.89 -36.26
N GLU A 188 9.32 -9.91 -36.76
CA GLU A 188 9.24 -8.53 -36.25
C GLU A 188 7.98 -8.28 -35.40
N VAL A 189 6.94 -9.16 -35.49
CA VAL A 189 5.63 -8.92 -34.87
C VAL A 189 5.26 -10.02 -33.89
N SER A 190 5.00 -9.63 -32.64
CA SER A 190 4.43 -10.49 -31.60
C SER A 190 3.15 -9.88 -31.03
N LEU A 191 2.12 -10.69 -30.89
CA LEU A 191 0.87 -10.34 -30.21
C LEU A 191 0.89 -10.92 -28.79
N ARG A 192 0.48 -10.12 -27.82
CA ARG A 192 0.42 -10.50 -26.40
C ARG A 192 -0.95 -10.22 -25.83
N ALA A 193 -1.44 -11.15 -25.03
CA ALA A 193 -2.66 -10.98 -24.25
C ALA A 193 -2.39 -11.42 -22.80
N ALA A 194 -2.97 -10.71 -21.85
CA ALA A 194 -2.87 -11.05 -20.43
C ALA A 194 -4.20 -10.80 -19.73
N TYR A 195 -4.49 -11.64 -18.75
CA TYR A 195 -5.65 -11.54 -17.87
C TYR A 195 -5.19 -11.65 -16.41
N ASN A 196 -5.74 -10.81 -15.55
CA ASN A 196 -5.46 -10.79 -14.12
C ASN A 196 -6.79 -10.81 -13.36
N TYR A 197 -6.91 -11.78 -12.44
CA TYR A 197 -8.07 -11.97 -11.58
C TYR A 197 -7.62 -11.98 -10.11
#